data_c5f0dc2287afa8083c8bc10f4120420a
#
_entry.id   c5f0dc2287afa8083c8bc10f4120420a
#
_cell.length_a   1.000
_cell.length_b   1.000
_cell.length_c   1.000
_cell.angle_alpha   90.00
_cell.angle_beta   90.00
_cell.angle_gamma   90.00
#
_symmetry.space_group_name_H-M   'P 1'
#
loop_
_entity.id
_entity.type
_entity.pdbx_description
1 polymer ?
#
loop_
_entity_poly.entity_id
_entity_poly.type
_entity_poly.pdbx_seq_one_letter_code
_entity_poly.pdbx_strand_id
1 'polypeptide(L)'
;MTATTITVQGTHIAWYDAERATVEISAAFDGAKRDEVFARATQTAADVTAEITPLHSPDAGPITWWSSDRVNVWSERPWNNDGKRLPLVYHATIGIRAKFNDFEALSRLVEKLAVMEGVNVGAITWDLTDERRKTVTDDVRRLAVEDAVQKATAYASAAGVGTPSVIAIADPGMLGDGSGGGIGPAPIMERMAFKAQAMDAGGGAPLALSPEQIQVSTSVDVRFSTP
;
A
#
# COMPACT_ATOMS: atom_id res chain seq x y z
N MET A 1 47.32 -15.84 15.77
CA MET A 1 45.94 -15.99 16.25
C MET A 1 45.08 -16.22 15.03
N THR A 2 44.17 -17.17 15.06
CA THR A 2 43.23 -17.40 13.94
C THR A 2 42.20 -16.31 13.94
N ALA A 3 42.04 -15.58 12.80
CA ALA A 3 41.01 -14.58 12.65
C ALA A 3 39.62 -15.19 12.82
N THR A 4 38.80 -14.61 13.65
CA THR A 4 37.40 -15.07 13.84
C THR A 4 36.49 -14.31 12.90
N THR A 5 35.59 -15.03 12.22
CA THR A 5 34.58 -14.45 11.35
C THR A 5 33.24 -14.33 12.09
N ILE A 6 32.65 -13.16 12.07
CA ILE A 6 31.31 -12.92 12.63
C ILE A 6 30.40 -12.52 11.46
N THR A 7 29.32 -13.23 11.25
CA THR A 7 28.29 -12.86 10.26
C THR A 7 26.99 -12.58 10.99
N VAL A 8 26.43 -11.41 10.79
CA VAL A 8 25.19 -10.98 11.43
C VAL A 8 24.26 -10.34 10.42
N GLN A 9 22.98 -10.38 10.71
CA GLN A 9 21.97 -9.60 10.01
C GLN A 9 21.62 -8.36 10.83
N GLY A 10 21.82 -7.20 10.23
CA GLY A 10 21.30 -5.93 10.73
C GLY A 10 19.89 -5.68 10.23
N THR A 11 19.04 -5.07 11.04
CA THR A 11 17.65 -4.78 10.71
C THR A 11 17.25 -3.42 11.25
N HIS A 12 16.42 -2.70 10.48
CA HIS A 12 15.81 -1.49 10.99
C HIS A 12 14.38 -1.35 10.47
N ILE A 13 13.49 -0.84 11.31
CA ILE A 13 12.08 -0.57 11.01
C ILE A 13 11.78 0.84 11.49
N ALA A 14 11.17 1.64 10.63
CA ALA A 14 10.72 2.99 10.97
C ALA A 14 9.32 3.24 10.40
N TRP A 15 8.59 4.16 11.03
CA TRP A 15 7.22 4.53 10.68
C TRP A 15 7.19 5.99 10.30
N TYR A 16 6.49 6.31 9.20
CA TYR A 16 6.41 7.65 8.65
C TYR A 16 4.96 8.01 8.37
N ASP A 17 4.59 9.26 8.58
CA ASP A 17 3.27 9.75 8.25
C ASP A 17 3.08 9.72 6.73
N ALA A 18 1.87 9.34 6.28
CA ALA A 18 1.55 9.30 4.87
C ALA A 18 1.58 10.71 4.27
N GLU A 19 2.05 10.81 3.04
CA GLU A 19 2.10 12.06 2.25
C GLU A 19 1.15 12.02 1.05
N ARG A 20 0.66 10.84 0.70
CA ARG A 20 -0.27 10.59 -0.41
C ARG A 20 -1.35 9.61 -0.02
N ALA A 21 -2.50 9.75 -0.65
CA ALA A 21 -3.59 8.79 -0.56
C ALA A 21 -4.12 8.48 -1.96
N THR A 22 -4.27 7.21 -2.30
CA THR A 22 -4.96 6.80 -3.53
C THR A 22 -6.30 6.21 -3.17
N VAL A 23 -7.39 6.84 -3.63
CA VAL A 23 -8.75 6.34 -3.44
C VAL A 23 -9.21 5.58 -4.69
N GLU A 24 -9.85 4.44 -4.48
CA GLU A 24 -10.56 3.71 -5.51
C GLU A 24 -12.03 4.07 -5.48
N ILE A 25 -12.58 4.42 -6.63
CA ILE A 25 -13.98 4.82 -6.82
C ILE A 25 -14.54 3.95 -7.94
N SER A 26 -15.78 3.52 -7.83
CA SER A 26 -16.46 2.82 -8.92
C SER A 26 -17.89 3.32 -9.11
N ALA A 27 -18.28 3.47 -10.38
CA ALA A 27 -19.66 3.64 -10.79
C ALA A 27 -20.19 2.26 -11.20
N ALA A 28 -21.15 1.71 -10.45
CA ALA A 28 -21.66 0.36 -10.64
C ALA A 28 -23.18 0.33 -10.69
N PHE A 29 -23.70 -0.38 -11.69
CA PHE A 29 -25.14 -0.58 -11.88
C PHE A 29 -25.44 -1.99 -12.35
N ASP A 30 -26.64 -2.44 -12.05
CA ASP A 30 -27.21 -3.68 -12.55
C ASP A 30 -28.63 -3.48 -13.06
N GLY A 31 -29.10 -4.43 -13.88
CA GLY A 31 -30.45 -4.36 -14.43
C GLY A 31 -30.74 -5.37 -15.54
N ALA A 32 -31.97 -5.30 -16.04
CA ALA A 32 -32.48 -6.26 -17.04
C ALA A 32 -31.98 -5.96 -18.46
N LYS A 33 -31.51 -4.75 -18.75
CA LYS A 33 -31.10 -4.33 -20.10
C LYS A 33 -29.66 -3.79 -20.09
N ARG A 34 -28.83 -4.43 -20.90
CA ARG A 34 -27.40 -4.13 -20.99
C ARG A 34 -27.09 -2.66 -21.29
N ASP A 35 -27.78 -2.11 -22.30
CA ASP A 35 -27.50 -0.76 -22.78
C ASP A 35 -27.87 0.31 -21.76
N GLU A 36 -28.98 0.10 -21.01
CA GLU A 36 -29.41 1.01 -19.95
C GLU A 36 -28.43 0.98 -18.76
N VAL A 37 -27.99 -0.22 -18.38
CA VAL A 37 -27.00 -0.41 -17.29
C VAL A 37 -25.67 0.24 -17.63
N PHE A 38 -25.19 0.02 -18.85
CA PHE A 38 -23.94 0.63 -19.33
C PHE A 38 -24.04 2.15 -19.43
N ALA A 39 -25.15 2.67 -19.97
CA ALA A 39 -25.35 4.12 -20.07
C ALA A 39 -25.37 4.82 -18.70
N ARG A 40 -26.06 4.22 -17.70
CA ARG A 40 -26.07 4.74 -16.33
C ARG A 40 -24.66 4.75 -15.72
N ALA A 41 -23.92 3.65 -15.83
CA ALA A 41 -22.56 3.57 -15.32
C ALA A 41 -21.63 4.61 -15.97
N THR A 42 -21.77 4.83 -17.29
CA THR A 42 -20.98 5.82 -18.04
C THR A 42 -21.32 7.24 -17.60
N GLN A 43 -22.62 7.56 -17.43
CA GLN A 43 -23.05 8.88 -16.98
C GLN A 43 -22.52 9.16 -15.56
N THR A 44 -22.72 8.24 -14.62
CA THR A 44 -22.23 8.40 -13.24
C THR A 44 -20.70 8.51 -13.20
N ALA A 45 -19.97 7.76 -14.01
CA ALA A 45 -18.51 7.90 -14.10
C ALA A 45 -18.10 9.28 -14.64
N ALA A 46 -18.84 9.84 -15.59
CA ALA A 46 -18.64 11.20 -16.09
C ALA A 46 -18.90 12.24 -14.99
N ASP A 47 -19.96 12.07 -14.19
CA ASP A 47 -20.29 12.95 -13.08
C ASP A 47 -19.19 12.92 -12.00
N VAL A 48 -18.69 11.74 -11.64
CA VAL A 48 -17.52 11.59 -10.74
C VAL A 48 -16.28 12.27 -11.32
N THR A 49 -16.02 12.11 -12.60
CA THR A 49 -14.88 12.76 -13.28
C THR A 49 -15.01 14.28 -13.29
N ALA A 50 -16.23 14.81 -13.43
CA ALA A 50 -16.50 16.24 -13.34
C ALA A 50 -16.17 16.83 -11.96
N GLU A 51 -16.30 16.04 -10.88
CA GLU A 51 -15.88 16.44 -9.53
C GLU A 51 -14.36 16.38 -9.32
N ILE A 52 -13.68 15.45 -9.98
CA ILE A 52 -12.22 15.26 -9.88
C ILE A 52 -11.46 16.31 -10.69
N THR A 53 -11.94 16.63 -11.90
CA THR A 53 -11.22 17.47 -12.86
C THR A 53 -10.85 18.87 -12.29
N PRO A 54 -11.73 19.58 -11.58
CA PRO A 54 -11.40 20.90 -11.01
C PRO A 54 -10.32 20.83 -9.88
N LEU A 55 -10.17 19.67 -9.24
CA LEU A 55 -9.21 19.44 -8.16
C LEU A 55 -7.86 18.95 -8.68
N HIS A 56 -7.80 18.55 -9.95
CA HIS A 56 -6.60 17.98 -10.54
C HIS A 56 -5.63 19.06 -11.04
N SER A 57 -4.43 19.05 -10.47
CA SER A 57 -3.24 19.70 -11.03
C SER A 57 -2.02 18.90 -10.59
N PRO A 58 -1.16 18.43 -11.52
CA PRO A 58 -0.01 17.60 -11.17
C PRO A 58 0.95 18.25 -10.17
N ASP A 59 1.09 19.59 -10.26
CA ASP A 59 2.09 20.32 -9.48
C ASP A 59 1.52 21.05 -8.26
N ALA A 60 0.24 21.45 -8.30
CA ALA A 60 -0.31 22.37 -7.29
C ALA A 60 -1.72 22.00 -6.80
N GLY A 61 -2.37 21.02 -7.39
CA GLY A 61 -3.72 20.60 -7.00
C GLY A 61 -3.75 19.58 -5.87
N PRO A 62 -4.89 19.47 -5.18
CA PRO A 62 -5.08 18.41 -4.19
C PRO A 62 -5.09 17.01 -4.79
N ILE A 63 -5.43 16.87 -6.08
CA ILE A 63 -5.31 15.63 -6.86
C ILE A 63 -4.12 15.77 -7.80
N THR A 64 -3.09 14.98 -7.59
CA THR A 64 -1.87 14.99 -8.41
C THR A 64 -1.94 14.07 -9.63
N TRP A 65 -2.81 13.06 -9.57
CA TRP A 65 -3.02 12.11 -10.66
C TRP A 65 -4.39 11.44 -10.51
N TRP A 66 -5.00 11.11 -11.64
CA TRP A 66 -6.17 10.25 -11.68
C TRP A 66 -6.24 9.44 -12.99
N SER A 67 -6.99 8.34 -12.98
CA SER A 67 -7.28 7.53 -14.17
C SER A 67 -8.69 6.94 -14.10
N SER A 68 -9.27 6.69 -15.28
CA SER A 68 -10.47 5.88 -15.46
C SER A 68 -10.14 4.82 -16.50
N ASP A 69 -9.59 3.69 -16.04
CA ASP A 69 -8.97 2.67 -16.89
C ASP A 69 -9.63 1.29 -16.81
N ARG A 70 -10.61 1.12 -15.92
CA ARG A 70 -11.27 -0.17 -15.71
C ARG A 70 -12.74 -0.11 -16.08
N VAL A 71 -13.12 -0.75 -17.16
CA VAL A 71 -14.52 -0.94 -17.57
C VAL A 71 -14.81 -2.43 -17.59
N ASN A 72 -15.77 -2.87 -16.79
CA ASN A 72 -16.21 -4.26 -16.75
C ASN A 72 -17.73 -4.33 -17.00
N VAL A 73 -18.13 -5.11 -18.02
CA VAL A 73 -19.54 -5.31 -18.36
C VAL A 73 -19.77 -6.81 -18.53
N TRP A 74 -20.61 -7.38 -17.68
CA TRP A 74 -20.91 -8.81 -17.71
C TRP A 74 -22.40 -9.06 -17.49
N SER A 75 -22.81 -10.31 -17.56
CA SER A 75 -24.16 -10.73 -17.23
C SER A 75 -24.13 -12.08 -16.53
N GLU A 76 -25.06 -12.28 -15.62
CA GLU A 76 -25.25 -13.54 -14.92
C GLU A 76 -26.74 -13.91 -14.84
N ARG A 77 -27.00 -15.15 -14.53
CA ARG A 77 -28.33 -15.59 -14.14
C ARG A 77 -28.33 -15.85 -12.64
N PRO A 78 -29.18 -15.12 -11.90
CA PRO A 78 -29.35 -15.41 -10.49
C PRO A 78 -29.83 -16.87 -10.32
N TRP A 79 -29.20 -17.54 -9.37
CA TRP A 79 -29.63 -18.89 -9.01
C TRP A 79 -30.91 -18.82 -8.16
N ASN A 80 -31.83 -19.79 -8.34
CA ASN A 80 -32.99 -19.96 -7.47
C ASN A 80 -33.19 -21.43 -7.08
N ASN A 81 -33.78 -21.64 -5.91
CA ASN A 81 -34.03 -22.97 -5.36
C ASN A 81 -35.17 -23.72 -6.07
N ASP A 82 -36.02 -23.02 -6.83
CA ASP A 82 -37.23 -23.58 -7.45
C ASP A 82 -36.97 -24.21 -8.82
N GLY A 83 -35.73 -24.28 -9.28
CA GLY A 83 -35.34 -24.83 -10.59
C GLY A 83 -35.83 -24.00 -11.79
N LYS A 84 -36.39 -22.81 -11.58
CA LYS A 84 -36.81 -21.89 -12.66
C LYS A 84 -35.61 -21.12 -13.20
N ARG A 85 -35.53 -21.06 -14.54
CA ARG A 85 -34.50 -20.25 -15.21
C ARG A 85 -34.89 -18.78 -15.15
N LEU A 86 -34.21 -18.02 -14.23
CA LEU A 86 -34.43 -16.60 -14.10
C LEU A 86 -33.87 -15.81 -15.31
N PRO A 87 -34.36 -14.57 -15.59
CA PRO A 87 -33.81 -13.70 -16.60
C PRO A 87 -32.31 -13.39 -16.34
N LEU A 88 -31.60 -12.97 -17.39
CA LEU A 88 -30.26 -12.43 -17.25
C LEU A 88 -30.32 -11.09 -16.51
N VAL A 89 -29.37 -10.90 -15.61
CA VAL A 89 -29.04 -9.60 -15.00
C VAL A 89 -27.73 -9.15 -15.62
N TYR A 90 -27.71 -7.94 -16.12
CA TYR A 90 -26.52 -7.27 -16.67
C TYR A 90 -25.92 -6.36 -15.62
N HIS A 91 -24.61 -6.33 -15.58
CA HIS A 91 -23.83 -5.50 -14.66
C HIS A 91 -22.86 -4.66 -15.46
N ALA A 92 -22.63 -3.42 -15.03
CA ALA A 92 -21.59 -2.56 -15.55
C ALA A 92 -20.87 -1.87 -14.38
N THR A 93 -19.55 -1.87 -14.40
CA THR A 93 -18.72 -1.17 -13.41
C THR A 93 -17.64 -0.42 -14.13
N ILE A 94 -17.48 0.87 -13.81
CA ILE A 94 -16.40 1.73 -14.29
C ILE A 94 -15.59 2.15 -13.07
N GLY A 95 -14.31 1.79 -13.08
CA GLY A 95 -13.36 2.12 -12.00
C GLY A 95 -12.61 3.41 -12.29
N ILE A 96 -12.47 4.22 -11.27
CA ILE A 96 -11.72 5.48 -11.27
C ILE A 96 -10.77 5.45 -10.08
N ARG A 97 -9.54 5.91 -10.26
CA ARG A 97 -8.58 6.08 -9.18
C ARG A 97 -8.08 7.51 -9.16
N ALA A 98 -7.96 8.08 -7.97
CA ALA A 98 -7.43 9.42 -7.80
C ALA A 98 -6.41 9.45 -6.66
N LYS A 99 -5.27 10.12 -6.89
CA LYS A 99 -4.17 10.26 -5.95
C LYS A 99 -4.14 11.68 -5.39
N PHE A 100 -4.24 11.78 -4.08
CA PHE A 100 -4.30 13.01 -3.30
C PHE A 100 -3.01 13.26 -2.54
N ASN A 101 -2.68 14.54 -2.38
CA ASN A 101 -1.71 15.07 -1.43
C ASN A 101 -2.37 15.94 -0.34
N ASP A 102 -3.68 16.22 -0.48
CA ASP A 102 -4.50 16.97 0.49
C ASP A 102 -5.62 16.03 0.99
N PHE A 103 -5.54 15.63 2.26
CA PHE A 103 -6.46 14.66 2.85
C PHE A 103 -7.79 15.27 3.28
N GLU A 104 -7.84 16.59 3.48
CA GLU A 104 -9.12 17.29 3.68
C GLU A 104 -9.91 17.37 2.38
N ALA A 105 -9.24 17.65 1.26
CA ALA A 105 -9.88 17.61 -0.05
C ALA A 105 -10.36 16.19 -0.40
N LEU A 106 -9.61 15.16 -0.04
CA LEU A 106 -10.03 13.76 -0.17
C LEU A 106 -11.31 13.49 0.65
N SER A 107 -11.34 13.90 1.94
CA SER A 107 -12.53 13.71 2.79
C SER A 107 -13.76 14.38 2.20
N ARG A 108 -13.64 15.64 1.76
CA ARG A 108 -14.72 16.38 1.12
C ARG A 108 -15.23 15.73 -0.18
N LEU A 109 -14.29 15.20 -1.00
CA LEU A 109 -14.70 14.48 -2.21
C LEU A 109 -15.42 13.19 -1.86
N VAL A 110 -14.92 12.41 -0.91
CA VAL A 110 -15.56 11.16 -0.47
C VAL A 110 -16.97 11.41 0.06
N GLU A 111 -17.18 12.44 0.89
CA GLU A 111 -18.53 12.84 1.37
C GLU A 111 -19.46 13.14 0.20
N LYS A 112 -18.99 13.90 -0.79
CA LYS A 112 -19.77 14.28 -1.96
C LYS A 112 -20.13 13.08 -2.83
N LEU A 113 -19.19 12.16 -3.03
CA LEU A 113 -19.39 10.96 -3.84
C LEU A 113 -20.27 9.92 -3.14
N ALA A 114 -20.23 9.83 -1.82
CA ALA A 114 -20.97 8.83 -1.03
C ALA A 114 -22.49 8.97 -1.17
N VAL A 115 -23.01 10.16 -1.55
CA VAL A 115 -24.44 10.39 -1.76
C VAL A 115 -24.88 10.22 -3.21
N MET A 116 -23.95 9.96 -4.14
CA MET A 116 -24.25 9.77 -5.56
C MET A 116 -24.72 8.35 -5.83
N GLU A 117 -25.84 8.21 -6.55
CA GLU A 117 -26.40 6.91 -6.92
C GLU A 117 -25.41 6.10 -7.76
N GLY A 118 -25.20 4.83 -7.39
CA GLY A 118 -24.35 3.90 -8.11
C GLY A 118 -22.84 4.13 -7.88
N VAL A 119 -22.46 5.14 -7.09
CA VAL A 119 -21.05 5.36 -6.70
C VAL A 119 -20.72 4.52 -5.47
N ASN A 120 -19.60 3.81 -5.55
CA ASN A 120 -18.99 3.13 -4.41
C ASN A 120 -17.58 3.65 -4.23
N VAL A 121 -17.30 4.18 -3.03
CA VAL A 121 -15.95 4.56 -2.62
C VAL A 121 -15.32 3.34 -1.96
N GLY A 122 -14.27 2.83 -2.59
CA GLY A 122 -13.55 1.63 -2.16
C GLY A 122 -12.39 1.94 -1.22
N ALA A 123 -11.31 1.19 -1.36
CA ALA A 123 -10.14 1.33 -0.52
C ALA A 123 -9.43 2.68 -0.70
N ILE A 124 -8.90 3.20 0.41
CA ILE A 124 -7.94 4.28 0.41
C ILE A 124 -6.60 3.69 0.78
N THR A 125 -5.62 3.84 -0.10
CA THR A 125 -4.25 3.37 0.11
C THR A 125 -3.36 4.56 0.41
N TRP A 126 -2.75 4.54 1.60
CA TRP A 126 -1.82 5.57 2.06
C TRP A 126 -0.41 5.28 1.59
N ASP A 127 0.35 6.29 1.22
CA ASP A 127 1.71 6.15 0.71
C ASP A 127 2.57 7.39 0.98
N LEU A 128 3.88 7.21 0.79
CA LEU A 128 4.86 8.29 0.75
C LEU A 128 5.01 8.82 -0.68
N THR A 129 5.52 10.04 -0.84
CA THR A 129 6.02 10.48 -2.14
C THR A 129 7.23 9.65 -2.56
N ASP A 130 7.49 9.56 -3.86
CA ASP A 130 8.61 8.76 -4.37
C ASP A 130 9.96 9.29 -3.86
N GLU A 131 10.08 10.61 -3.75
CA GLU A 131 11.26 11.28 -3.18
C GLU A 131 11.43 10.94 -1.69
N ARG A 132 10.34 11.08 -0.91
CA ARG A 132 10.36 10.74 0.51
C ARG A 132 10.68 9.28 0.73
N ARG A 133 10.04 8.40 -0.04
CA ARG A 133 10.29 6.95 0.02
C ARG A 133 11.76 6.62 -0.21
N LYS A 134 12.40 7.25 -1.22
CA LYS A 134 13.83 7.08 -1.50
C LYS A 134 14.67 7.52 -0.31
N THR A 135 14.44 8.74 0.19
CA THR A 135 15.21 9.30 1.32
C THR A 135 15.10 8.42 2.56
N VAL A 136 13.87 8.04 2.97
CA VAL A 136 13.67 7.22 4.17
C VAL A 136 14.20 5.80 4.00
N THR A 137 14.18 5.26 2.77
CA THR A 137 14.78 3.95 2.50
C THR A 137 16.30 3.97 2.68
N ASP A 138 16.97 5.03 2.24
CA ASP A 138 18.41 5.16 2.41
C ASP A 138 18.78 5.35 3.91
N ASP A 139 17.96 6.10 4.66
CA ASP A 139 18.12 6.22 6.13
C ASP A 139 17.94 4.87 6.84
N VAL A 140 16.91 4.13 6.50
CA VAL A 140 16.62 2.81 7.10
C VAL A 140 17.74 1.81 6.78
N ARG A 141 18.32 1.85 5.56
CA ARG A 141 19.49 1.03 5.17
C ARG A 141 20.72 1.37 6.01
N ARG A 142 21.01 2.67 6.21
CA ARG A 142 22.12 3.12 7.05
C ARG A 142 21.97 2.61 8.48
N LEU A 143 20.77 2.74 9.06
CA LEU A 143 20.48 2.28 10.42
C LEU A 143 20.54 0.75 10.55
N ALA A 144 20.18 0.00 9.53
CA ALA A 144 20.34 -1.44 9.52
C ALA A 144 21.83 -1.87 9.53
N VAL A 145 22.70 -1.14 8.83
CA VAL A 145 24.15 -1.39 8.89
C VAL A 145 24.70 -1.04 10.28
N GLU A 146 24.26 0.03 10.89
CA GLU A 146 24.65 0.41 12.26
C GLU A 146 24.23 -0.67 13.28
N ASP A 147 23.03 -1.24 13.15
CA ASP A 147 22.58 -2.36 13.98
C ASP A 147 23.46 -3.61 13.79
N ALA A 148 23.87 -3.93 12.54
CA ALA A 148 24.79 -5.04 12.29
C ALA A 148 26.15 -4.81 12.96
N VAL A 149 26.68 -3.58 12.92
CA VAL A 149 27.95 -3.22 13.59
C VAL A 149 27.83 -3.38 15.11
N GLN A 150 26.72 -2.92 15.69
CA GLN A 150 26.45 -3.04 17.13
C GLN A 150 26.37 -4.51 17.55
N LYS A 151 25.67 -5.36 16.79
CA LYS A 151 25.58 -6.80 17.04
C LYS A 151 26.95 -7.46 16.97
N ALA A 152 27.72 -7.19 15.91
CA ALA A 152 29.05 -7.77 15.74
C ALA A 152 30.00 -7.37 16.88
N THR A 153 29.93 -6.09 17.31
CA THR A 153 30.73 -5.57 18.43
C THR A 153 30.37 -6.28 19.74
N ALA A 154 29.09 -6.46 20.01
CA ALA A 154 28.62 -7.17 21.19
C ALA A 154 29.12 -8.64 21.21
N TYR A 155 29.02 -9.34 20.07
CA TYR A 155 29.51 -10.73 19.96
C TYR A 155 31.02 -10.83 20.09
N ALA A 156 31.78 -9.93 19.46
CA ALA A 156 33.24 -9.89 19.56
C ALA A 156 33.70 -9.63 21.00
N SER A 157 33.06 -8.69 21.68
CA SER A 157 33.32 -8.38 23.09
C SER A 157 33.03 -9.59 24.01
N ALA A 158 31.89 -10.23 23.84
CA ALA A 158 31.50 -11.41 24.63
C ALA A 158 32.45 -12.60 24.39
N ALA A 159 32.95 -12.75 23.17
CA ALA A 159 33.90 -13.82 22.80
C ALA A 159 35.37 -13.49 23.13
N GLY A 160 35.67 -12.23 23.47
CA GLY A 160 37.07 -11.80 23.76
C GLY A 160 37.98 -11.80 22.54
N VAL A 161 37.46 -11.60 21.33
CA VAL A 161 38.21 -11.73 20.05
C VAL A 161 38.64 -10.43 19.42
N GLY A 162 38.54 -9.31 20.13
CA GLY A 162 38.98 -7.98 19.67
C GLY A 162 37.90 -7.22 18.90
N THR A 163 38.30 -6.12 18.24
CA THR A 163 37.35 -5.24 17.54
C THR A 163 37.04 -5.78 16.15
N PRO A 164 35.75 -5.98 15.80
CA PRO A 164 35.38 -6.45 14.48
C PRO A 164 35.55 -5.37 13.41
N SER A 165 36.04 -5.76 12.24
CA SER A 165 36.12 -4.92 11.04
C SER A 165 35.28 -5.51 9.93
N VAL A 166 34.54 -4.69 9.20
CA VAL A 166 33.65 -5.11 8.08
C VAL A 166 34.51 -5.66 6.94
N ILE A 167 34.19 -6.85 6.46
CA ILE A 167 34.84 -7.47 5.29
C ILE A 167 33.86 -7.70 4.11
N ALA A 168 32.56 -7.78 4.36
CA ALA A 168 31.54 -7.86 3.31
C ALA A 168 30.19 -7.34 3.80
N ILE A 169 29.46 -6.69 2.90
CA ILE A 169 28.07 -6.24 3.09
C ILE A 169 27.28 -6.74 1.88
N ALA A 170 26.10 -7.30 2.12
CA ALA A 170 25.21 -7.75 1.05
C ALA A 170 23.73 -7.67 1.46
N ASP A 171 22.86 -7.69 0.48
CA ASP A 171 21.43 -7.88 0.71
C ASP A 171 21.16 -9.27 1.36
N PRO A 172 20.06 -9.44 2.07
CA PRO A 172 19.76 -10.67 2.80
C PRO A 172 19.87 -11.93 1.94
N GLY A 173 20.65 -12.89 2.44
CA GLY A 173 20.88 -14.17 1.78
C GLY A 173 21.95 -14.17 0.68
N MET A 174 22.59 -13.03 0.38
CA MET A 174 23.64 -12.94 -0.64
C MET A 174 25.07 -13.20 -0.10
N LEU A 175 25.25 -13.25 1.21
CA LEU A 175 26.55 -13.61 1.84
C LEU A 175 26.78 -15.12 1.99
N GLY A 176 25.92 -15.98 1.49
CA GLY A 176 26.11 -17.43 1.54
C GLY A 176 27.35 -17.85 0.75
N ASP A 177 28.22 -18.67 1.35
CA ASP A 177 29.23 -19.41 0.62
C ASP A 177 28.49 -20.38 -0.32
N GLY A 178 28.70 -20.24 -1.63
CA GLY A 178 27.93 -20.81 -2.75
C GLY A 178 27.73 -22.32 -2.78
N SER A 179 27.15 -22.90 -1.76
CA SER A 179 26.62 -24.26 -1.77
C SER A 179 25.48 -24.41 -0.78
N GLY A 180 24.27 -24.19 -1.27
CA GLY A 180 23.06 -24.50 -0.53
C GLY A 180 21.98 -23.45 -0.74
N GLY A 181 21.10 -23.65 -1.72
CA GLY A 181 19.91 -22.85 -1.93
C GLY A 181 19.00 -22.90 -0.70
N GLY A 182 19.29 -22.07 0.28
CA GLY A 182 18.38 -21.73 1.36
C GLY A 182 17.51 -20.59 0.86
N ILE A 183 16.26 -20.88 0.53
CA ILE A 183 15.20 -19.87 0.44
C ILE A 183 15.14 -19.24 1.82
N GLY A 184 15.80 -18.08 1.98
CA GLY A 184 15.60 -17.23 3.16
C GLY A 184 14.10 -16.95 3.30
N PRO A 185 13.58 -16.88 4.53
CA PRO A 185 12.19 -16.52 4.71
C PRO A 185 11.95 -15.19 4.03
N ALA A 186 11.02 -15.18 3.04
CA ALA A 186 10.52 -13.98 2.47
C ALA A 186 10.06 -13.06 3.61
N PRO A 187 10.28 -11.73 3.54
CA PRO A 187 9.78 -10.84 4.55
C PRO A 187 8.28 -11.09 4.69
N ILE A 188 7.88 -11.58 5.84
CA ILE A 188 6.47 -11.71 6.20
C ILE A 188 5.96 -10.28 6.29
N MET A 189 5.30 -9.81 5.23
CA MET A 189 4.40 -8.69 5.34
C MET A 189 3.25 -9.16 6.23
N GLU A 190 3.38 -8.98 7.53
CA GLU A 190 2.24 -9.03 8.43
C GLU A 190 1.32 -7.87 8.04
N ARG A 191 0.36 -8.20 7.18
CA ARG A 191 -0.84 -7.39 7.05
C ARG A 191 -1.56 -7.50 8.39
N MET A 192 -1.33 -6.53 9.27
CA MET A 192 -2.26 -6.30 10.36
C MET A 192 -3.59 -5.86 9.74
N ALA A 193 -4.51 -6.82 9.64
CA ALA A 193 -5.90 -6.54 9.35
C ALA A 193 -6.47 -5.77 10.53
N PHE A 194 -6.45 -4.45 10.47
CA PHE A 194 -7.22 -3.63 11.39
C PHE A 194 -8.70 -3.86 11.11
N LYS A 195 -9.37 -4.40 12.12
CA LYS A 195 -10.82 -4.57 12.18
C LYS A 195 -11.44 -3.17 12.11
N ALA A 196 -12.05 -2.84 10.98
CA ALA A 196 -12.86 -1.63 10.87
C ALA A 196 -13.95 -1.71 11.94
N GLN A 197 -13.85 -0.89 12.95
CA GLN A 197 -14.94 -0.65 13.89
C GLN A 197 -15.98 0.16 13.14
N ALA A 198 -17.13 -0.46 12.87
CA ALA A 198 -18.29 0.24 12.38
C ALA A 198 -18.65 1.29 13.43
N MET A 199 -18.39 2.55 13.12
CA MET A 199 -18.93 3.68 13.89
C MET A 199 -20.40 3.81 13.53
N ASP A 200 -21.21 3.73 14.57
CA ASP A 200 -22.64 4.03 14.57
C ASP A 200 -22.88 5.44 14.00
N ALA A 201 -23.57 5.50 12.85
CA ALA A 201 -23.84 6.75 12.15
C ALA A 201 -25.00 7.48 12.83
N GLY A 202 -24.66 8.25 13.84
CA GLY A 202 -25.57 9.17 14.53
C GLY A 202 -25.02 10.60 14.49
N GLY A 203 -25.46 11.40 13.49
CA GLY A 203 -25.38 12.87 13.50
C GLY A 203 -24.11 13.49 12.94
N GLY A 204 -24.19 13.97 11.72
CA GLY A 204 -23.64 15.21 11.15
C GLY A 204 -22.20 15.68 11.41
N ALA A 205 -21.28 14.85 11.89
CA ALA A 205 -19.88 15.22 11.95
C ALA A 205 -19.21 15.00 10.56
N PRO A 206 -18.36 15.93 10.10
CA PRO A 206 -17.63 15.75 8.84
C PRO A 206 -16.76 14.49 8.89
N LEU A 207 -16.63 13.81 7.75
CA LEU A 207 -15.77 12.63 7.63
C LEU A 207 -14.31 13.03 7.88
N ALA A 208 -13.75 12.60 9.00
CA ALA A 208 -12.33 12.76 9.30
C ALA A 208 -11.59 11.47 8.97
N LEU A 209 -10.89 11.45 7.83
CA LEU A 209 -9.99 10.37 7.49
C LEU A 209 -8.72 10.48 8.33
N SER A 210 -8.34 9.39 9.00
CA SER A 210 -7.08 9.30 9.74
C SER A 210 -6.07 8.51 8.90
N PRO A 211 -4.99 9.16 8.40
CA PRO A 211 -3.95 8.48 7.65
C PRO A 211 -3.26 7.39 8.48
N GLU A 212 -2.99 6.26 7.84
CA GLU A 212 -2.18 5.20 8.42
C GLU A 212 -0.69 5.54 8.26
N GLN A 213 0.12 5.24 9.27
CA GLN A 213 1.57 5.37 9.15
C GLN A 213 2.15 4.31 8.22
N ILE A 214 3.12 4.71 7.42
CA ILE A 214 3.80 3.86 6.45
C ILE A 214 5.04 3.25 7.08
N GLN A 215 5.04 1.93 7.19
CA GLN A 215 6.21 1.18 7.63
C GLN A 215 7.24 1.07 6.51
N VAL A 216 8.48 1.46 6.81
CA VAL A 216 9.64 1.20 5.96
C VAL A 216 10.62 0.36 6.75
N SER A 217 11.00 -0.79 6.21
CA SER A 217 11.91 -1.73 6.86
C SER A 217 12.95 -2.26 5.88
N THR A 218 14.13 -2.57 6.40
CA THR A 218 15.17 -3.24 5.65
C THR A 218 15.98 -4.16 6.54
N SER A 219 16.67 -5.11 5.90
CA SER A 219 17.70 -5.93 6.53
C SER A 219 18.92 -5.98 5.63
N VAL A 220 20.09 -6.23 6.22
CA VAL A 220 21.38 -6.32 5.55
C VAL A 220 22.22 -7.41 6.22
N ASP A 221 22.87 -8.25 5.42
CA ASP A 221 23.82 -9.22 5.93
C ASP A 221 25.22 -8.60 5.91
N VAL A 222 25.91 -8.65 7.05
CA VAL A 222 27.25 -8.08 7.18
C VAL A 222 28.20 -9.13 7.78
N ARG A 223 29.34 -9.29 7.14
CA ARG A 223 30.43 -10.17 7.60
C ARG A 223 31.57 -9.33 8.11
N PHE A 224 32.08 -9.72 9.27
CA PHE A 224 33.19 -9.06 9.96
C PHE A 224 34.32 -10.05 10.18
N SER A 225 35.56 -9.54 10.28
CA SER A 225 36.73 -10.26 10.76
C SER A 225 37.25 -9.56 12.02
N THR A 226 37.74 -10.35 12.97
CA THR A 226 38.51 -9.88 14.12
C THR A 226 39.96 -10.29 13.99
N PRO A 227 40.88 -9.59 14.64
CA PRO A 227 42.32 -9.91 14.63
C PRO A 227 42.65 -11.32 15.09
#